data_ca0be2033518ae602dbf0b905c709d90
#
_entry.id   ca0be2033518ae602dbf0b905c709d90
#
_cell.length_a   1.000
_cell.length_b   1.000
_cell.length_c   1.000
_cell.angle_alpha   90.00
_cell.angle_beta   90.00
_cell.angle_gamma   90.00
#
_symmetry.space_group_name_H-M   'P 1'
#
loop_
_entity.id
_entity.type
_entity.pdbx_description
1 polymer ?
#
loop_
_entity_poly.entity_id
_entity_poly.type
_entity_poly.pdbx_seq_one_letter_code
_entity_poly.pdbx_strand_id
1 'polypeptide(L)'
;YRQSDIPEITELTWLLTCLTGKGLLNRAHAYKAMLDRNAAAGAEPDEGVTAGLFMYPVLMAADILLFNAQQVPVGRDQIQHIEMARDIAASFNHQYGEHFVLPEAAIEESVATLPGLDGRKMSKSYDNTIPLFVPREQLRKLILGIVTDSKAPGEPKDTEGSALFQIYQAFASAEETAAFAQAYADGIAWGDAKQKLFERIDAEIAPMRATYEELMAHPERVEELLQAGAIKARAVATPFAARLRHAVGLRPLQAAVETKAKADKAALPSFKQYREKDGQFYFKLADAKGRLLLQSLGYASPKECGAAIAQLKAQGWSASAALHAMAAVAEDASAAEADAALQVLRDAA
;
A
#
# COMPACT_ATOMS: atom_id res chain seq x y z
N TYR A 1 -15.04 12.41 -2.51
CA TYR A 1 -15.11 11.84 -3.88
C TYR A 1 -15.61 10.40 -3.84
N ARG A 2 -16.10 9.90 -4.96
CA ARG A 2 -16.32 8.46 -5.15
C ARG A 2 -15.04 7.83 -5.68
N GLN A 3 -14.75 6.59 -5.30
CA GLN A 3 -13.60 5.84 -5.82
C GLN A 3 -13.62 5.77 -7.36
N SER A 4 -14.81 5.59 -7.95
CA SER A 4 -14.99 5.55 -9.41
C SER A 4 -14.67 6.85 -10.15
N ASP A 5 -14.61 7.99 -9.44
CA ASP A 5 -14.22 9.27 -10.02
C ASP A 5 -12.68 9.43 -10.13
N ILE A 6 -11.93 8.49 -9.59
CA ILE A 6 -10.46 8.44 -9.59
C ILE A 6 -9.98 7.19 -10.33
N PRO A 7 -10.01 7.18 -11.66
CA PRO A 7 -9.62 6.00 -12.46
C PRO A 7 -8.19 5.53 -12.21
N GLU A 8 -7.34 6.42 -11.71
CA GLU A 8 -5.96 6.11 -11.31
C GLU A 8 -5.89 5.03 -10.22
N ILE A 9 -6.93 4.87 -9.39
CA ILE A 9 -7.01 3.81 -8.35
C ILE A 9 -7.06 2.44 -9.01
N THR A 10 -7.95 2.25 -9.98
CA THR A 10 -8.10 0.95 -10.67
C THR A 10 -6.88 0.63 -11.53
N GLU A 11 -6.26 1.63 -12.14
CA GLU A 11 -5.01 1.46 -12.88
C GLU A 11 -3.87 1.04 -11.94
N LEU A 12 -3.72 1.73 -10.80
CA LEU A 12 -2.72 1.35 -9.80
C LEU A 12 -2.99 -0.06 -9.26
N THR A 13 -4.25 -0.40 -9.02
CA THR A 13 -4.63 -1.77 -8.60
C THR A 13 -4.06 -2.80 -9.56
N TRP A 14 -4.17 -2.58 -10.88
CA TRP A 14 -3.63 -3.50 -11.86
C TRP A 14 -2.09 -3.57 -11.80
N LEU A 15 -1.40 -2.44 -11.71
CA LEU A 15 0.05 -2.42 -11.56
C LEU A 15 0.52 -3.19 -10.32
N LEU A 16 -0.14 -2.97 -9.19
CA LEU A 16 0.16 -3.68 -7.94
C LEU A 16 -0.19 -5.17 -8.01
N THR A 17 -1.29 -5.53 -8.69
CA THR A 17 -1.68 -6.93 -8.92
C THR A 17 -0.57 -7.73 -9.61
N CYS A 18 0.11 -7.13 -10.60
CA CYS A 18 1.19 -7.79 -11.33
C CYS A 18 2.41 -8.12 -10.46
N LEU A 19 2.53 -7.50 -9.29
CA LEU A 19 3.62 -7.70 -8.33
C LEU A 19 3.20 -8.49 -7.08
N THR A 20 1.90 -8.61 -6.85
CA THR A 20 1.36 -9.23 -5.65
C THR A 20 1.37 -10.75 -5.77
N GLY A 21 2.17 -11.41 -4.95
CA GLY A 21 2.22 -12.87 -4.92
C GLY A 21 0.91 -13.48 -4.40
N LYS A 22 0.44 -14.56 -5.05
CA LYS A 22 -0.74 -15.33 -4.60
C LYS A 22 -0.67 -15.72 -3.12
N GLY A 23 0.53 -16.05 -2.62
CA GLY A 23 0.74 -16.43 -1.22
C GLY A 23 0.38 -15.31 -0.22
N LEU A 24 0.53 -14.04 -0.59
CA LEU A 24 0.07 -12.91 0.21
C LEU A 24 -1.46 -12.88 0.26
N LEU A 25 -2.11 -12.98 -0.89
CA LEU A 25 -3.58 -12.95 -1.01
C LEU A 25 -4.25 -14.15 -0.31
N ASN A 26 -3.62 -15.32 -0.33
CA ASN A 26 -4.11 -16.50 0.39
C ASN A 26 -4.22 -16.28 1.92
N ARG A 27 -3.51 -15.29 2.46
CA ARG A 27 -3.54 -14.97 3.90
C ARG A 27 -4.67 -14.02 4.28
N ALA A 28 -5.35 -13.40 3.30
CA ALA A 28 -6.43 -12.44 3.55
C ALA A 28 -7.59 -13.08 4.33
N HIS A 29 -8.07 -12.39 5.37
CA HIS A 29 -9.12 -12.90 6.26
C HIS A 29 -10.39 -13.31 5.51
N ALA A 30 -10.85 -12.51 4.54
CA ALA A 30 -12.08 -12.83 3.80
C ALA A 30 -11.94 -14.11 2.96
N TYR A 31 -10.78 -14.32 2.33
CA TYR A 31 -10.51 -15.55 1.58
C TYR A 31 -10.45 -16.76 2.52
N LYS A 32 -9.73 -16.67 3.65
CA LYS A 32 -9.68 -17.74 4.66
C LYS A 32 -11.07 -18.07 5.22
N ALA A 33 -11.86 -17.05 5.57
CA ALA A 33 -13.22 -17.26 6.06
C ALA A 33 -14.12 -17.97 5.03
N MET A 34 -13.86 -17.76 3.74
CA MET A 34 -14.57 -18.46 2.67
C MET A 34 -14.14 -19.93 2.59
N LEU A 35 -12.82 -20.20 2.67
CA LEU A 35 -12.27 -21.56 2.71
C LEU A 35 -12.83 -22.35 3.91
N ASP A 36 -12.85 -21.74 5.11
CA ASP A 36 -13.36 -22.38 6.33
C ASP A 36 -14.87 -22.68 6.20
N ARG A 37 -15.64 -21.79 5.61
CA ARG A 37 -17.06 -22.00 5.34
C ARG A 37 -17.29 -23.16 4.37
N ASN A 38 -16.53 -23.19 3.27
CA ASN A 38 -16.62 -24.24 2.25
C ASN A 38 -16.23 -25.59 2.83
N ALA A 39 -15.15 -25.65 3.63
CA ALA A 39 -14.74 -26.86 4.32
C ALA A 39 -15.83 -27.37 5.29
N ALA A 40 -16.46 -26.47 6.06
CA ALA A 40 -17.56 -26.81 6.96
C ALA A 40 -18.79 -27.32 6.20
N ALA A 41 -19.03 -26.85 4.98
CA ALA A 41 -20.13 -27.30 4.12
C ALA A 41 -19.80 -28.55 3.28
N GLY A 42 -18.55 -29.05 3.31
CA GLY A 42 -18.08 -30.14 2.45
C GLY A 42 -18.02 -29.77 0.96
N ALA A 43 -17.92 -28.47 0.66
CA ALA A 43 -17.80 -27.92 -0.69
C ALA A 43 -16.34 -27.83 -1.14
N GLU A 44 -16.13 -27.58 -2.43
CA GLU A 44 -14.78 -27.34 -2.97
C GLU A 44 -14.18 -26.04 -2.34
N PRO A 45 -12.85 -26.01 -2.07
CA PRO A 45 -12.22 -24.89 -1.35
C PRO A 45 -12.54 -23.51 -1.91
N ASP A 46 -12.49 -23.37 -3.23
CA ASP A 46 -12.70 -22.09 -3.91
C ASP A 46 -14.16 -21.91 -4.43
N GLU A 47 -15.09 -22.74 -4.00
CA GLU A 47 -16.49 -22.61 -4.41
C GLU A 47 -17.05 -21.25 -3.99
N GLY A 48 -17.61 -20.51 -4.96
CA GLY A 48 -18.15 -19.16 -4.75
C GLY A 48 -17.12 -18.05 -4.54
N VAL A 49 -15.81 -18.37 -4.60
CA VAL A 49 -14.75 -17.36 -4.51
C VAL A 49 -14.64 -16.63 -5.86
N THR A 50 -15.03 -15.37 -5.89
CA THR A 50 -14.86 -14.53 -7.07
C THR A 50 -13.44 -13.92 -7.11
N ALA A 51 -12.96 -13.54 -8.30
CA ALA A 51 -11.71 -12.77 -8.43
C ALA A 51 -11.75 -11.49 -7.59
N GLY A 52 -12.90 -10.81 -7.52
CA GLY A 52 -13.06 -9.60 -6.71
C GLY A 52 -12.85 -9.87 -5.22
N LEU A 53 -13.42 -10.95 -4.67
CA LEU A 53 -13.22 -11.33 -3.28
C LEU A 53 -11.75 -11.69 -2.99
N PHE A 54 -11.06 -12.28 -3.93
CA PHE A 54 -9.66 -12.65 -3.77
C PHE A 54 -8.71 -11.46 -3.92
N MET A 55 -9.04 -10.50 -4.79
CA MET A 55 -8.17 -9.41 -5.20
C MET A 55 -8.44 -8.07 -4.48
N TYR A 56 -9.58 -7.90 -3.78
CA TYR A 56 -9.91 -6.62 -3.16
C TYR A 56 -8.83 -6.06 -2.21
N PRO A 57 -7.98 -6.86 -1.53
CA PRO A 57 -6.91 -6.30 -0.71
C PRO A 57 -5.90 -5.47 -1.52
N VAL A 58 -5.72 -5.78 -2.81
CA VAL A 58 -4.86 -4.99 -3.70
C VAL A 58 -5.52 -3.66 -4.07
N LEU A 59 -6.86 -3.67 -4.28
CA LEU A 59 -7.61 -2.43 -4.49
C LEU A 59 -7.57 -1.53 -3.25
N MET A 60 -7.74 -2.09 -2.06
CA MET A 60 -7.60 -1.33 -0.81
C MET A 60 -6.18 -0.78 -0.62
N ALA A 61 -5.16 -1.55 -0.97
CA ALA A 61 -3.79 -1.06 -0.98
C ALA A 61 -3.62 0.11 -1.97
N ALA A 62 -4.23 0.04 -3.15
CA ALA A 62 -4.19 1.13 -4.13
C ALA A 62 -4.87 2.41 -3.62
N ASP A 63 -6.01 2.30 -2.92
CA ASP A 63 -6.69 3.44 -2.28
C ASP A 63 -5.78 4.18 -1.29
N ILE A 64 -4.95 3.45 -0.55
CA ILE A 64 -4.02 3.99 0.45
C ILE A 64 -2.76 4.55 -0.22
N LEU A 65 -2.15 3.76 -1.09
CA LEU A 65 -0.84 4.03 -1.66
C LEU A 65 -0.85 5.13 -2.72
N LEU A 66 -1.97 5.32 -3.44
CA LEU A 66 -2.11 6.38 -4.44
C LEU A 66 -1.93 7.78 -3.83
N PHE A 67 -2.26 7.94 -2.55
CA PHE A 67 -2.13 9.18 -1.81
C PHE A 67 -0.92 9.21 -0.86
N ASN A 68 -0.08 8.18 -0.87
CA ASN A 68 1.07 8.03 0.04
C ASN A 68 0.70 8.29 1.52
N ALA A 69 -0.44 7.77 1.96
CA ALA A 69 -0.89 7.91 3.33
C ALA A 69 0.12 7.25 4.29
N GLN A 70 0.67 8.02 5.24
CA GLN A 70 1.61 7.51 6.24
C GLN A 70 0.89 6.81 7.37
N GLN A 71 -0.21 7.38 7.85
CA GLN A 71 -1.05 6.82 8.90
C GLN A 71 -2.46 6.61 8.38
N VAL A 72 -3.00 5.43 8.64
CA VAL A 72 -4.34 5.06 8.20
C VAL A 72 -5.17 4.71 9.45
N PRO A 73 -6.08 5.59 9.88
CA PRO A 73 -6.97 5.31 11.00
C PRO A 73 -7.90 4.15 10.67
N VAL A 74 -7.79 3.06 11.41
CA VAL A 74 -8.56 1.83 11.15
C VAL A 74 -8.94 1.13 12.45
N GLY A 75 -10.00 0.34 12.42
CA GLY A 75 -10.31 -0.64 13.45
C GLY A 75 -9.30 -1.79 13.47
N ARG A 76 -9.20 -2.50 14.60
CA ARG A 76 -8.27 -3.63 14.78
C ARG A 76 -8.45 -4.75 13.76
N ASP A 77 -9.66 -4.94 13.24
CA ASP A 77 -10.01 -5.91 12.20
C ASP A 77 -9.40 -5.58 10.82
N GLN A 78 -8.92 -4.35 10.61
CA GLN A 78 -8.32 -3.89 9.35
C GLN A 78 -6.79 -3.90 9.37
N ILE A 79 -6.13 -4.21 10.49
CA ILE A 79 -4.65 -4.19 10.61
C ILE A 79 -4.00 -5.04 9.52
N GLN A 80 -4.53 -6.25 9.27
CA GLN A 80 -3.98 -7.14 8.26
C GLN A 80 -3.96 -6.51 6.86
N HIS A 81 -4.98 -5.73 6.51
CA HIS A 81 -5.02 -5.06 5.20
C HIS A 81 -3.95 -3.98 5.08
N ILE A 82 -3.64 -3.26 6.18
CA ILE A 82 -2.56 -2.29 6.20
C ILE A 82 -1.20 -2.98 6.09
N GLU A 83 -0.99 -4.12 6.76
CA GLU A 83 0.22 -4.93 6.62
C GLU A 83 0.39 -5.44 5.18
N MET A 84 -0.69 -5.91 4.56
CA MET A 84 -0.67 -6.31 3.14
C MET A 84 -0.32 -5.15 2.21
N ALA A 85 -0.86 -3.95 2.46
CA ALA A 85 -0.53 -2.75 1.70
C ALA A 85 0.96 -2.38 1.84
N ARG A 86 1.54 -2.53 3.05
CA ARG A 86 2.99 -2.35 3.30
C ARG A 86 3.83 -3.34 2.51
N ASP A 87 3.48 -4.63 2.54
CA ASP A 87 4.19 -5.69 1.81
C ASP A 87 4.16 -5.42 0.29
N ILE A 88 3.00 -5.00 -0.23
CA ILE A 88 2.83 -4.65 -1.65
C ILE A 88 3.67 -3.42 -2.01
N ALA A 89 3.64 -2.37 -1.18
CA ALA A 89 4.43 -1.16 -1.38
C ALA A 89 5.94 -1.44 -1.33
N ALA A 90 6.39 -2.26 -0.37
CA ALA A 90 7.78 -2.67 -0.25
C ALA A 90 8.25 -3.46 -1.49
N SER A 91 7.41 -4.36 -2.00
CA SER A 91 7.70 -5.14 -3.22
C SER A 91 7.83 -4.23 -4.44
N PHE A 92 6.96 -3.22 -4.57
CA PHE A 92 7.05 -2.24 -5.65
C PHE A 92 8.31 -1.39 -5.53
N ASN A 93 8.59 -0.85 -4.35
CA ASN A 93 9.78 -0.04 -4.09
C ASN A 93 11.07 -0.81 -4.36
N HIS A 94 11.12 -2.09 -3.96
CA HIS A 94 12.28 -2.94 -4.23
C HIS A 94 12.55 -3.12 -5.74
N GLN A 95 11.49 -3.26 -6.55
CA GLN A 95 11.62 -3.55 -7.98
C GLN A 95 11.82 -2.31 -8.83
N TYR A 96 11.17 -1.19 -8.47
CA TYR A 96 11.10 0.01 -9.33
C TYR A 96 11.71 1.26 -8.70
N GLY A 97 12.24 1.17 -7.48
CA GLY A 97 12.77 2.30 -6.72
C GLY A 97 11.73 2.89 -5.75
N GLU A 98 12.21 3.72 -4.82
CA GLU A 98 11.40 4.31 -3.76
C GLU A 98 10.32 5.26 -4.31
N HIS A 99 9.09 4.81 -4.33
CA HIS A 99 7.92 5.56 -4.79
C HIS A 99 6.85 5.69 -3.71
N PHE A 100 6.60 4.62 -2.96
CA PHE A 100 5.57 4.57 -1.93
C PHE A 100 6.14 4.76 -0.54
N VAL A 101 5.43 5.54 0.27
CA VAL A 101 5.59 5.52 1.72
C VAL A 101 4.88 4.27 2.26
N LEU A 102 5.51 3.58 3.21
CA LEU A 102 4.91 2.39 3.83
C LEU A 102 3.87 2.84 4.86
N PRO A 103 2.57 2.54 4.66
CA PRO A 103 1.51 3.00 5.56
C PRO A 103 1.58 2.30 6.93
N GLU A 104 1.12 2.98 7.97
CA GLU A 104 1.00 2.44 9.32
C GLU A 104 -0.46 2.51 9.79
N ALA A 105 -0.91 1.45 10.47
CA ALA A 105 -2.24 1.46 11.09
C ALA A 105 -2.24 2.39 12.31
N ALA A 106 -3.11 3.39 12.32
CA ALA A 106 -3.40 4.20 13.48
C ALA A 106 -4.66 3.65 14.15
N ILE A 107 -4.49 3.01 15.32
CA ILE A 107 -5.59 2.42 16.06
C ILE A 107 -5.95 3.34 17.22
N GLU A 108 -7.17 3.81 17.20
CA GLU A 108 -7.72 4.59 18.30
C GLU A 108 -8.27 3.63 19.37
N GLU A 109 -7.53 3.48 20.49
CA GLU A 109 -7.89 2.54 21.56
C GLU A 109 -9.18 2.95 22.31
N SER A 110 -9.58 4.22 22.19
CA SER A 110 -10.74 4.79 22.86
C SER A 110 -12.08 4.44 22.20
N VAL A 111 -12.10 3.81 21.04
CA VAL A 111 -13.36 3.41 20.37
C VAL A 111 -13.90 2.16 21.05
N ALA A 112 -14.51 2.36 22.20
CA ALA A 112 -15.27 1.32 22.89
C ALA A 112 -16.44 0.85 22.01
N THR A 113 -16.73 -0.45 22.06
CA THR A 113 -17.95 -0.99 21.45
C THR A 113 -19.15 -0.45 22.19
N LEU A 114 -20.00 0.35 21.51
CA LEU A 114 -21.21 0.90 22.11
C LEU A 114 -22.26 -0.22 22.31
N PRO A 115 -22.99 -0.22 23.42
CA PRO A 115 -24.15 -1.07 23.60
C PRO A 115 -25.33 -0.58 22.75
N GLY A 116 -26.16 -1.52 22.30
CA GLY A 116 -27.42 -1.23 21.63
C GLY A 116 -28.58 -1.01 22.61
N LEU A 117 -29.78 -0.89 22.06
CA LEU A 117 -31.03 -0.65 22.82
C LEU A 117 -31.31 -1.73 23.86
N ASP A 118 -30.82 -2.94 23.64
CA ASP A 118 -31.00 -4.15 24.47
C ASP A 118 -29.82 -4.43 25.43
N GLY A 119 -28.83 -3.52 25.47
CA GLY A 119 -27.62 -3.65 26.27
C GLY A 119 -26.52 -4.54 25.67
N ARG A 120 -26.82 -5.33 24.64
CA ARG A 120 -25.80 -6.08 23.90
C ARG A 120 -25.00 -5.15 22.98
N LYS A 121 -23.88 -5.64 22.42
CA LYS A 121 -23.14 -4.92 21.37
C LYS A 121 -24.10 -4.38 20.30
N MET A 122 -24.02 -3.07 19.99
CA MET A 122 -24.81 -2.46 18.92
C MET A 122 -24.47 -3.09 17.57
N SER A 123 -25.47 -3.63 16.88
CA SER A 123 -25.29 -4.28 15.59
C SER A 123 -26.58 -4.26 14.79
N LYS A 124 -26.47 -4.07 13.46
CA LYS A 124 -27.60 -4.20 12.54
C LYS A 124 -28.22 -5.60 12.57
N SER A 125 -27.40 -6.65 12.79
CA SER A 125 -27.87 -8.04 12.87
C SER A 125 -28.72 -8.33 14.10
N TYR A 126 -28.64 -7.49 15.14
CA TYR A 126 -29.45 -7.61 16.35
C TYR A 126 -30.64 -6.66 16.39
N ASP A 127 -30.80 -5.83 15.37
CA ASP A 127 -31.86 -4.80 15.28
C ASP A 127 -31.92 -3.88 16.53
N ASN A 128 -30.78 -3.63 17.15
CA ASN A 128 -30.62 -2.87 18.38
C ASN A 128 -29.87 -1.54 18.18
N THR A 129 -29.79 -1.06 16.95
CA THR A 129 -29.06 0.15 16.58
C THR A 129 -29.89 1.42 16.82
N ILE A 130 -29.18 2.54 17.07
CA ILE A 130 -29.74 3.88 17.03
C ILE A 130 -29.21 4.53 15.73
N PRO A 131 -30.02 4.62 14.66
CA PRO A 131 -29.54 5.27 13.44
C PRO A 131 -29.30 6.76 13.65
N LEU A 132 -28.19 7.27 13.08
CA LEU A 132 -27.64 8.58 13.45
C LEU A 132 -28.60 9.74 13.10
N PHE A 133 -29.20 9.74 11.92
CA PHE A 133 -30.03 10.84 11.38
C PHE A 133 -31.53 10.50 11.32
N VAL A 134 -32.04 9.67 12.21
CA VAL A 134 -33.49 9.44 12.31
C VAL A 134 -34.19 10.72 12.72
N PRO A 135 -35.49 10.90 12.35
CA PRO A 135 -36.32 12.00 12.83
C PRO A 135 -36.29 12.11 14.36
N ARG A 136 -36.35 13.33 14.86
CA ARG A 136 -36.19 13.66 16.28
C ARG A 136 -37.11 12.82 17.19
N GLU A 137 -38.39 12.65 16.80
CA GLU A 137 -39.35 11.88 17.58
C GLU A 137 -39.04 10.37 17.55
N GLN A 138 -38.48 9.86 16.45
CA GLN A 138 -38.03 8.47 16.39
C GLN A 138 -36.80 8.26 17.26
N LEU A 139 -35.82 9.18 17.28
CA LEU A 139 -34.67 9.14 18.18
C LEU A 139 -35.14 9.08 19.62
N ARG A 140 -36.08 9.95 20.01
CA ARG A 140 -36.66 9.97 21.35
C ARG A 140 -37.29 8.64 21.72
N LYS A 141 -38.11 8.05 20.82
CA LYS A 141 -38.76 6.76 21.04
C LYS A 141 -37.72 5.63 21.23
N LEU A 142 -36.67 5.59 20.43
CA LEU A 142 -35.59 4.60 20.55
C LEU A 142 -34.89 4.72 21.91
N ILE A 143 -34.51 5.93 22.32
CA ILE A 143 -33.81 6.15 23.59
C ILE A 143 -34.69 5.80 24.79
N LEU A 144 -35.98 6.16 24.75
CA LEU A 144 -36.92 5.75 25.77
C LEU A 144 -37.10 4.23 25.85
N GLY A 145 -36.86 3.52 24.76
CA GLY A 145 -36.90 2.06 24.66
C GLY A 145 -35.64 1.33 25.18
N ILE A 146 -34.55 2.03 25.54
CA ILE A 146 -33.34 1.40 26.09
C ILE A 146 -33.69 0.61 27.35
N VAL A 147 -33.24 -0.64 27.41
CA VAL A 147 -33.46 -1.51 28.55
C VAL A 147 -32.69 -1.00 29.76
N THR A 148 -33.36 -0.91 30.91
CA THR A 148 -32.80 -0.50 32.21
C THR A 148 -33.23 -1.51 33.29
N ASP A 149 -32.58 -1.50 34.43
CA ASP A 149 -32.99 -2.30 35.55
C ASP A 149 -34.32 -1.81 36.20
N SER A 150 -34.78 -2.50 37.25
CA SER A 150 -36.04 -2.21 37.97
C SER A 150 -35.89 -1.29 39.17
N LYS A 151 -34.73 -0.63 39.37
CA LYS A 151 -34.50 0.26 40.50
C LYS A 151 -35.45 1.46 40.48
N ALA A 152 -36.09 1.74 41.62
CA ALA A 152 -37.04 2.83 41.74
C ALA A 152 -36.35 4.22 41.76
N PRO A 153 -37.10 5.30 41.50
CA PRO A 153 -36.62 6.65 41.74
C PRO A 153 -36.16 6.83 43.19
N GLY A 154 -35.01 7.48 43.42
CA GLY A 154 -34.39 7.66 44.71
C GLY A 154 -33.43 6.52 45.11
N GLU A 155 -33.43 5.38 44.42
CA GLU A 155 -32.47 4.30 44.68
C GLU A 155 -31.18 4.57 43.82
N PRO A 156 -29.98 4.53 44.44
CA PRO A 156 -28.73 4.67 43.75
C PRO A 156 -28.60 3.66 42.60
N LYS A 157 -28.15 4.13 41.43
CA LYS A 157 -27.99 3.34 40.24
C LYS A 157 -26.52 3.15 39.92
N ASP A 158 -26.21 2.02 39.29
CA ASP A 158 -24.86 1.69 38.89
C ASP A 158 -24.55 2.21 37.46
N THR A 159 -23.41 2.82 37.27
CA THR A 159 -22.94 3.25 35.98
C THR A 159 -22.25 2.12 35.20
N GLU A 160 -21.68 1.14 35.96
CA GLU A 160 -21.04 -0.04 35.39
C GLU A 160 -22.08 -0.95 34.70
N GLY A 161 -21.88 -1.33 33.48
CA GLY A 161 -22.81 -2.16 32.72
C GLY A 161 -24.08 -1.44 32.23
N SER A 162 -24.27 -0.15 32.55
CA SER A 162 -25.42 0.62 32.08
C SER A 162 -25.23 1.04 30.62
N ALA A 163 -26.01 0.46 29.70
CA ALA A 163 -26.02 0.85 28.28
C ALA A 163 -26.32 2.34 28.12
N LEU A 164 -27.28 2.85 28.87
CA LEU A 164 -27.66 4.28 28.80
C LEU A 164 -26.52 5.19 29.22
N PHE A 165 -25.77 4.83 30.30
CA PHE A 165 -24.62 5.61 30.75
C PHE A 165 -23.47 5.58 29.72
N GLN A 166 -23.14 4.41 29.16
CA GLN A 166 -22.08 4.27 28.16
C GLN A 166 -22.38 5.05 26.88
N ILE A 167 -23.65 5.05 26.44
CA ILE A 167 -24.06 5.84 25.27
C ILE A 167 -23.96 7.33 25.60
N TYR A 168 -24.38 7.79 26.80
CA TYR A 168 -24.24 9.18 27.21
C TYR A 168 -22.79 9.62 27.21
N GLN A 169 -21.90 8.81 27.79
CA GLN A 169 -20.47 9.10 27.85
C GLN A 169 -19.83 9.29 26.45
N ALA A 170 -20.34 8.61 25.43
CA ALA A 170 -19.84 8.75 24.07
C ALA A 170 -20.13 10.13 23.43
N PHE A 171 -21.09 10.88 23.97
CA PHE A 171 -21.48 12.21 23.49
C PHE A 171 -21.13 13.33 24.47
N ALA A 172 -20.91 13.02 25.73
CA ALA A 172 -20.75 13.99 26.82
C ALA A 172 -19.29 14.35 27.07
N SER A 173 -19.03 15.55 27.56
CA SER A 173 -17.73 15.92 28.11
C SER A 173 -17.44 15.15 29.41
N ALA A 174 -16.18 15.20 29.86
CA ALA A 174 -15.80 14.61 31.15
C ALA A 174 -16.60 15.19 32.31
N GLU A 175 -16.89 16.48 32.30
CA GLU A 175 -17.68 17.17 33.32
C GLU A 175 -19.15 16.74 33.28
N GLU A 176 -19.76 16.69 32.10
CA GLU A 176 -21.13 16.21 31.91
C GLU A 176 -21.28 14.75 32.34
N THR A 177 -20.27 13.91 31.99
CA THR A 177 -20.23 12.50 32.40
C THR A 177 -20.17 12.37 33.91
N ALA A 178 -19.32 13.13 34.61
CA ALA A 178 -19.23 13.12 36.07
C ALA A 178 -20.54 13.59 36.71
N ALA A 179 -21.16 14.65 36.19
CA ALA A 179 -22.47 15.11 36.70
C ALA A 179 -23.57 14.08 36.47
N PHE A 180 -23.55 13.33 35.38
CA PHE A 180 -24.51 12.27 35.13
C PHE A 180 -24.28 11.05 36.03
N ALA A 181 -23.01 10.70 36.30
CA ALA A 181 -22.66 9.67 37.28
C ALA A 181 -23.14 10.04 38.69
N GLN A 182 -23.00 11.30 39.10
CA GLN A 182 -23.54 11.78 40.38
C GLN A 182 -25.07 11.65 40.42
N ALA A 183 -25.77 12.01 39.35
CA ALA A 183 -27.22 11.84 39.25
C ALA A 183 -27.65 10.36 39.39
N TYR A 184 -26.85 9.42 38.89
CA TYR A 184 -27.08 7.99 39.11
C TYR A 184 -26.93 7.60 40.57
N ALA A 185 -25.89 8.10 41.26
CA ALA A 185 -25.67 7.88 42.68
C ALA A 185 -26.79 8.47 43.54
N ASP A 186 -27.33 9.62 43.13
CA ASP A 186 -28.45 10.33 43.78
C ASP A 186 -29.82 9.68 43.49
N GLY A 187 -29.85 8.63 42.65
CA GLY A 187 -31.09 7.87 42.41
C GLY A 187 -32.01 8.47 41.33
N ILE A 188 -31.46 9.11 40.31
CA ILE A 188 -32.23 9.67 39.16
C ILE A 188 -33.29 8.68 38.66
N ALA A 189 -34.50 9.15 38.33
CA ALA A 189 -35.51 8.30 37.70
C ALA A 189 -35.06 7.88 36.28
N TRP A 190 -35.35 6.62 35.88
CA TRP A 190 -34.95 6.12 34.56
C TRP A 190 -35.52 6.96 33.40
N GLY A 191 -36.75 7.48 33.55
CA GLY A 191 -37.34 8.39 32.57
C GLY A 191 -36.54 9.67 32.39
N ASP A 192 -36.07 10.29 33.50
CA ASP A 192 -35.28 11.51 33.47
C ASP A 192 -33.88 11.25 32.94
N ALA A 193 -33.27 10.10 33.28
CA ALA A 193 -31.99 9.70 32.74
C ALA A 193 -32.04 9.50 31.21
N LYS A 194 -33.09 8.85 30.68
CA LYS A 194 -33.35 8.66 29.26
C LYS A 194 -33.62 10.00 28.58
N GLN A 195 -34.34 10.91 29.23
CA GLN A 195 -34.59 12.23 28.67
C GLN A 195 -33.30 13.04 28.58
N LYS A 196 -32.41 13.02 29.57
CA LYS A 196 -31.10 13.65 29.51
C LYS A 196 -30.21 13.08 28.41
N LEU A 197 -30.22 11.77 28.22
CA LEU A 197 -29.51 11.14 27.09
C LEU A 197 -30.06 11.62 25.75
N PHE A 198 -31.38 11.63 25.59
CA PHE A 198 -32.00 12.15 24.36
C PHE A 198 -31.62 13.61 24.11
N GLU A 199 -31.69 14.48 25.09
CA GLU A 199 -31.35 15.90 24.94
C GLU A 199 -29.89 16.09 24.56
N ARG A 200 -28.97 15.32 25.17
CA ARG A 200 -27.55 15.41 24.85
C ARG A 200 -27.25 14.97 23.40
N ILE A 201 -27.80 13.84 22.98
CA ILE A 201 -27.65 13.34 21.62
C ILE A 201 -28.31 14.29 20.61
N ASP A 202 -29.53 14.74 20.90
CA ASP A 202 -30.26 15.63 19.99
C ASP A 202 -29.55 16.97 19.80
N ALA A 203 -28.99 17.53 20.88
CA ALA A 203 -28.19 18.78 20.79
C ALA A 203 -26.98 18.63 19.86
N GLU A 204 -26.32 17.48 19.87
CA GLU A 204 -25.19 17.20 18.98
C GLU A 204 -25.62 16.95 17.54
N ILE A 205 -26.66 16.11 17.38
CA ILE A 205 -27.06 15.58 16.08
C ILE A 205 -28.02 16.49 15.31
N ALA A 206 -28.81 17.33 15.98
CA ALA A 206 -29.81 18.15 15.31
C ALA A 206 -29.27 19.03 14.18
N PRO A 207 -28.12 19.73 14.33
CA PRO A 207 -27.55 20.51 13.23
C PRO A 207 -27.11 19.64 12.05
N MET A 208 -26.55 18.46 12.33
CA MET A 208 -26.11 17.50 11.30
C MET A 208 -27.34 16.87 10.62
N ARG A 209 -28.39 16.57 11.36
CA ARG A 209 -29.65 16.05 10.81
C ARG A 209 -30.28 17.05 9.85
N ALA A 210 -30.33 18.33 10.20
CA ALA A 210 -30.85 19.37 9.30
C ALA A 210 -30.06 19.43 7.98
N THR A 211 -28.73 19.36 8.06
CA THR A 211 -27.87 19.30 6.86
C THR A 211 -28.09 17.99 6.07
N TYR A 212 -28.24 16.87 6.74
CA TYR A 212 -28.56 15.60 6.10
C TYR A 212 -29.89 15.65 5.33
N GLU A 213 -30.95 16.17 5.96
CA GLU A 213 -32.28 16.33 5.35
C GLU A 213 -32.23 17.26 4.13
N GLU A 214 -31.49 18.38 4.22
CA GLU A 214 -31.26 19.27 3.10
C GLU A 214 -30.54 18.58 1.94
N LEU A 215 -29.46 17.85 2.22
CA LEU A 215 -28.71 17.12 1.19
C LEU A 215 -29.52 15.99 0.57
N MET A 216 -30.38 15.32 1.35
CA MET A 216 -31.27 14.28 0.83
C MET A 216 -32.38 14.85 -0.06
N ALA A 217 -32.83 16.09 0.19
CA ALA A 217 -33.76 16.80 -0.66
C ALA A 217 -33.10 17.34 -1.96
N HIS A 218 -31.76 17.50 -1.95
CA HIS A 218 -30.97 18.10 -3.01
C HIS A 218 -29.78 17.22 -3.40
N PRO A 219 -30.01 16.03 -4.02
CA PRO A 219 -28.93 15.09 -4.38
C PRO A 219 -27.93 15.68 -5.37
N GLU A 220 -28.31 16.69 -6.15
CA GLU A 220 -27.42 17.45 -7.04
C GLU A 220 -26.29 18.14 -6.26
N ARG A 221 -26.53 18.63 -5.05
CA ARG A 221 -25.50 19.24 -4.19
C ARG A 221 -24.51 18.19 -3.69
N VAL A 222 -24.98 16.97 -3.41
CA VAL A 222 -24.08 15.86 -3.05
C VAL A 222 -23.17 15.53 -4.23
N GLU A 223 -23.72 15.49 -5.46
CA GLU A 223 -22.94 15.28 -6.68
C GLU A 223 -21.87 16.36 -6.88
N GLU A 224 -22.22 17.63 -6.72
CA GLU A 224 -21.28 18.75 -6.80
C GLU A 224 -20.12 18.64 -5.79
N LEU A 225 -20.42 18.26 -4.54
CA LEU A 225 -19.43 18.04 -3.50
C LEU A 225 -18.48 16.87 -3.84
N LEU A 226 -19.05 15.79 -4.38
CA LEU A 226 -18.28 14.62 -4.82
C LEU A 226 -17.33 14.97 -5.98
N GLN A 227 -17.81 15.72 -6.97
CA GLN A 227 -17.03 16.19 -8.11
C GLN A 227 -15.91 17.15 -7.67
N ALA A 228 -16.21 18.10 -6.80
CA ALA A 228 -15.20 18.98 -6.21
C ALA A 228 -14.13 18.20 -5.43
N GLY A 229 -14.54 17.15 -4.71
CA GLY A 229 -13.65 16.23 -4.03
C GLY A 229 -12.77 15.42 -5.01
N ALA A 230 -13.34 14.97 -6.12
CA ALA A 230 -12.63 14.23 -7.17
C ALA A 230 -11.56 15.10 -7.84
N ILE A 231 -11.85 16.37 -8.12
CA ILE A 231 -10.87 17.33 -8.67
C ILE A 231 -9.66 17.46 -7.72
N LYS A 232 -9.91 17.62 -6.42
CA LYS A 232 -8.84 17.71 -5.40
C LYS A 232 -8.03 16.44 -5.33
N ALA A 233 -8.69 15.27 -5.29
CA ALA A 233 -8.02 13.98 -5.23
C ALA A 233 -7.17 13.72 -6.47
N ARG A 234 -7.68 14.00 -7.66
CA ARG A 234 -6.94 13.83 -8.92
C ARG A 234 -5.78 14.79 -9.09
N ALA A 235 -5.82 15.97 -8.47
CA ALA A 235 -4.66 16.87 -8.45
C ALA A 235 -3.42 16.22 -7.79
N VAL A 236 -3.62 15.28 -6.87
CA VAL A 236 -2.55 14.47 -6.26
C VAL A 236 -2.34 13.15 -7.02
N ALA A 237 -3.41 12.43 -7.31
CA ALA A 237 -3.38 11.09 -7.89
C ALA A 237 -2.81 11.06 -9.31
N THR A 238 -3.24 11.95 -10.20
CA THR A 238 -2.86 11.93 -11.62
C THR A 238 -1.35 12.11 -11.84
N PRO A 239 -0.66 13.11 -11.25
CA PRO A 239 0.79 13.24 -11.42
C PRO A 239 1.55 12.09 -10.76
N PHE A 240 1.05 11.54 -9.66
CA PHE A 240 1.67 10.39 -9.01
C PHE A 240 1.53 9.12 -9.87
N ALA A 241 0.33 8.83 -10.39
CA ALA A 241 0.12 7.72 -11.32
C ALA A 241 1.00 7.83 -12.58
N ALA A 242 1.16 9.04 -13.13
CA ALA A 242 2.08 9.27 -14.25
C ALA A 242 3.54 8.91 -13.90
N ARG A 243 4.00 9.24 -12.70
CA ARG A 243 5.32 8.85 -12.19
C ARG A 243 5.45 7.33 -12.06
N LEU A 244 4.42 6.64 -11.56
CA LEU A 244 4.41 5.18 -11.44
C LEU A 244 4.41 4.49 -12.81
N ARG A 245 3.61 4.99 -13.78
CA ARG A 245 3.66 4.52 -15.18
C ARG A 245 5.07 4.59 -15.75
N HIS A 246 5.75 5.71 -15.52
CA HIS A 246 7.13 5.88 -15.99
C HIS A 246 8.06 4.87 -15.31
N ALA A 247 7.92 4.63 -14.02
CA ALA A 247 8.73 3.69 -13.24
C ALA A 247 8.61 2.25 -13.77
N VAL A 248 7.38 1.80 -14.07
CA VAL A 248 7.13 0.46 -14.63
C VAL A 248 7.39 0.35 -16.13
N GLY A 249 7.86 1.43 -16.78
CA GLY A 249 8.21 1.44 -18.20
C GLY A 249 7.09 1.85 -19.17
N LEU A 250 5.90 2.18 -18.67
CA LEU A 250 4.78 2.71 -19.46
C LEU A 250 4.97 4.21 -19.71
N ARG A 251 5.80 4.55 -20.68
CA ARG A 251 6.21 5.93 -20.98
C ARG A 251 6.16 6.21 -22.49
N PRO A 252 6.00 7.49 -22.89
CA PRO A 252 6.04 7.87 -24.30
C PRO A 252 7.36 7.45 -24.97
N LEU A 253 7.31 6.96 -26.20
CA LEU A 253 8.49 6.55 -26.97
C LEU A 253 9.51 7.68 -27.15
N GLN A 254 9.05 8.94 -27.29
CA GLN A 254 9.93 10.11 -27.38
C GLN A 254 10.82 10.30 -26.15
N ALA A 255 10.27 10.07 -24.95
CA ALA A 255 11.07 10.12 -23.72
C ALA A 255 12.11 8.99 -23.63
N ALA A 256 11.83 7.82 -24.24
CA ALA A 256 12.77 6.71 -24.32
C ALA A 256 13.96 7.01 -25.28
N VAL A 257 13.72 7.81 -26.34
CA VAL A 257 14.77 8.26 -27.26
C VAL A 257 15.69 9.28 -26.58
N GLU A 258 15.15 10.23 -25.83
CA GLU A 258 15.96 11.21 -25.09
C GLU A 258 16.81 10.57 -23.99
N THR A 259 16.30 9.55 -23.30
CA THR A 259 17.07 8.82 -22.28
C THR A 259 18.18 7.95 -22.87
N LYS A 260 18.00 7.40 -24.07
CA LYS A 260 19.08 6.70 -24.78
C LYS A 260 20.17 7.66 -25.27
N ALA A 261 19.81 8.86 -25.71
CA ALA A 261 20.78 9.88 -26.11
C ALA A 261 21.60 10.46 -24.94
N LYS A 262 21.07 10.43 -23.69
CA LYS A 262 21.81 10.84 -22.48
C LYS A 262 22.60 9.71 -21.81
N ALA A 263 22.45 8.47 -22.27
CA ALA A 263 23.13 7.29 -21.72
C ALA A 263 24.37 6.85 -22.53
N ASP A 264 24.83 7.64 -23.49
CA ASP A 264 26.17 7.48 -24.05
C ASP A 264 27.23 7.90 -23.02
N LYS A 265 27.36 7.07 -21.98
CA LYS A 265 28.66 6.95 -21.30
C LYS A 265 29.60 6.48 -22.38
N ALA A 266 30.67 7.25 -22.62
CA ALA A 266 31.73 6.86 -23.51
C ALA A 266 32.02 5.37 -23.28
N ALA A 267 31.77 4.56 -24.31
CA ALA A 267 32.00 3.13 -24.19
C ALA A 267 33.47 2.93 -23.89
N LEU A 268 33.79 2.19 -22.86
CA LEU A 268 35.17 1.88 -22.49
C LEU A 268 35.63 0.65 -23.29
N PRO A 269 36.93 0.53 -23.61
CA PRO A 269 37.50 -0.71 -24.08
C PRO A 269 37.10 -1.87 -23.12
N SER A 270 36.94 -3.05 -23.63
CA SER A 270 36.49 -4.17 -22.81
C SER A 270 37.15 -5.48 -23.15
N PHE A 271 37.42 -6.31 -22.12
CA PHE A 271 37.79 -7.70 -22.30
C PHE A 271 36.55 -8.59 -22.32
N LYS A 272 36.54 -9.55 -23.26
CA LYS A 272 35.57 -10.65 -23.29
C LYS A 272 36.32 -11.96 -23.20
N GLN A 273 36.06 -12.74 -22.13
CA GLN A 273 36.54 -14.12 -21.98
C GLN A 273 35.44 -15.08 -22.42
N TYR A 274 35.79 -16.13 -23.15
CA TYR A 274 34.83 -17.10 -23.67
C TYR A 274 35.50 -18.47 -23.82
N ARG A 275 34.70 -19.51 -23.99
CA ARG A 275 35.14 -20.89 -24.22
C ARG A 275 34.73 -21.29 -25.63
N GLU A 276 35.64 -21.93 -26.38
CA GLU A 276 35.39 -22.44 -27.70
C GLU A 276 35.02 -23.94 -27.70
N LYS A 277 34.66 -24.47 -28.88
CA LYS A 277 34.26 -25.86 -29.06
C LYS A 277 35.39 -26.88 -28.79
N ASP A 278 36.63 -26.45 -28.87
CA ASP A 278 37.83 -27.20 -28.52
C ASP A 278 38.02 -27.39 -27.01
N GLY A 279 37.15 -26.77 -26.20
CA GLY A 279 37.17 -26.86 -24.75
C GLY A 279 38.10 -25.84 -24.06
N GLN A 280 38.87 -25.06 -24.82
CA GLN A 280 39.82 -24.08 -24.30
C GLN A 280 39.18 -22.74 -24.03
N PHE A 281 39.87 -21.89 -23.26
CA PHE A 281 39.42 -20.56 -22.86
C PHE A 281 40.22 -19.50 -23.58
N TYR A 282 39.51 -18.53 -24.10
CA TYR A 282 40.08 -17.44 -24.89
C TYR A 282 39.69 -16.09 -24.31
N PHE A 283 40.46 -15.06 -24.60
CA PHE A 283 40.02 -13.68 -24.42
C PHE A 283 40.20 -12.86 -25.68
N LYS A 284 39.45 -11.78 -25.77
CA LYS A 284 39.64 -10.71 -26.71
C LYS A 284 39.52 -9.36 -26.02
N LEU A 285 40.33 -8.39 -26.46
CA LEU A 285 40.21 -6.98 -26.12
C LEU A 285 39.61 -6.26 -27.30
N ALA A 286 38.54 -5.51 -27.06
CA ALA A 286 37.93 -4.61 -28.04
C ALA A 286 38.02 -3.16 -27.60
N ASP A 287 38.12 -2.23 -28.57
CA ASP A 287 38.04 -0.80 -28.28
C ASP A 287 36.61 -0.35 -27.91
N ALA A 288 36.44 0.94 -27.64
CA ALA A 288 35.16 1.53 -27.28
C ALA A 288 34.09 1.42 -28.40
N LYS A 289 34.49 1.15 -29.64
CA LYS A 289 33.60 0.94 -30.79
C LYS A 289 33.32 -0.54 -31.07
N GLY A 290 33.93 -1.45 -30.29
CA GLY A 290 33.79 -2.90 -30.45
C GLY A 290 34.75 -3.51 -31.47
N ARG A 291 35.71 -2.74 -32.04
CA ARG A 291 36.76 -3.26 -32.94
C ARG A 291 37.75 -4.10 -32.12
N LEU A 292 38.12 -5.25 -32.66
CA LEU A 292 39.08 -6.16 -32.04
C LEU A 292 40.48 -5.55 -32.02
N LEU A 293 41.14 -5.55 -30.86
CA LEU A 293 42.51 -5.08 -30.71
C LEU A 293 43.49 -6.23 -30.40
N LEU A 294 43.12 -7.15 -29.51
CA LEU A 294 43.89 -8.33 -29.14
C LEU A 294 43.04 -9.58 -29.17
N GLN A 295 43.62 -10.68 -29.61
CA GLN A 295 43.02 -12.02 -29.58
C GLN A 295 44.01 -13.00 -28.97
N SER A 296 43.58 -13.77 -27.96
CA SER A 296 44.43 -14.83 -27.38
C SER A 296 44.35 -16.14 -28.19
N LEU A 297 45.36 -16.98 -28.04
CA LEU A 297 45.28 -18.43 -28.21
C LEU A 297 44.54 -19.09 -27.05
N GLY A 298 44.34 -20.42 -27.10
CA GLY A 298 43.60 -21.16 -26.09
C GLY A 298 44.39 -21.37 -24.80
N TYR A 299 43.75 -21.15 -23.65
CA TYR A 299 44.25 -21.49 -22.33
C TYR A 299 43.52 -22.74 -21.81
N ALA A 300 44.21 -23.58 -21.03
CA ALA A 300 43.66 -24.79 -20.48
C ALA A 300 42.58 -24.56 -19.41
N SER A 301 42.63 -23.41 -18.74
CA SER A 301 41.67 -23.08 -17.67
C SER A 301 41.22 -21.62 -17.72
N PRO A 302 40.01 -21.31 -17.18
CA PRO A 302 39.53 -19.92 -17.06
C PRO A 302 40.41 -19.08 -16.12
N LYS A 303 41.08 -19.73 -15.15
CA LYS A 303 41.97 -19.07 -14.21
C LYS A 303 43.25 -18.56 -14.89
N GLU A 304 43.85 -19.36 -15.75
CA GLU A 304 45.02 -18.97 -16.55
C GLU A 304 44.68 -17.83 -17.53
N CYS A 305 43.59 -17.95 -18.22
CA CYS A 305 43.09 -16.91 -19.13
C CYS A 305 42.81 -15.59 -18.37
N GLY A 306 42.19 -15.66 -17.19
CA GLY A 306 41.95 -14.51 -16.31
C GLY A 306 43.26 -13.87 -15.78
N ALA A 307 44.26 -14.69 -15.47
CA ALA A 307 45.60 -14.19 -15.03
C ALA A 307 46.31 -13.43 -16.14
N ALA A 308 46.24 -13.90 -17.37
CA ALA A 308 46.78 -13.19 -18.54
C ALA A 308 46.08 -11.83 -18.76
N ILE A 309 44.76 -11.77 -18.64
CA ILE A 309 43.99 -10.52 -18.70
C ILE A 309 44.45 -9.56 -17.58
N ALA A 310 44.59 -10.05 -16.37
CA ALA A 310 45.03 -9.23 -15.24
C ALA A 310 46.48 -8.67 -15.44
N GLN A 311 47.37 -9.47 -16.00
CA GLN A 311 48.72 -9.05 -16.33
C GLN A 311 48.73 -7.97 -17.43
N LEU A 312 47.93 -8.15 -18.51
CA LEU A 312 47.77 -7.13 -19.57
C LEU A 312 47.22 -5.82 -19.01
N LYS A 313 46.23 -5.89 -18.14
CA LYS A 313 45.69 -4.70 -17.47
C LYS A 313 46.73 -3.98 -16.59
N ALA A 314 47.58 -4.71 -15.92
CA ALA A 314 48.58 -4.15 -15.05
C ALA A 314 49.80 -3.54 -15.79
N GLN A 315 50.29 -4.19 -16.81
CA GLN A 315 51.56 -3.89 -17.45
C GLN A 315 51.46 -3.24 -18.85
N GLY A 316 50.32 -3.45 -19.54
CA GLY A 316 50.15 -3.12 -20.97
C GLY A 316 50.63 -4.23 -21.90
N TRP A 317 50.31 -4.11 -23.18
CA TRP A 317 50.66 -5.11 -24.19
C TRP A 317 52.19 -5.12 -24.46
N SER A 318 52.76 -3.98 -24.74
CA SER A 318 54.17 -3.86 -25.12
C SER A 318 55.15 -4.31 -24.03
N ALA A 319 54.75 -4.14 -22.74
CA ALA A 319 55.54 -4.57 -21.57
C ALA A 319 55.31 -6.06 -21.22
N SER A 320 54.32 -6.74 -21.81
CA SER A 320 53.92 -8.12 -21.50
C SER A 320 54.48 -9.13 -22.52
N ALA A 321 55.79 -9.05 -22.84
CA ALA A 321 56.43 -9.89 -23.83
C ALA A 321 56.21 -11.42 -23.64
N ALA A 322 56.07 -11.88 -22.39
CA ALA A 322 55.74 -13.26 -22.09
C ALA A 322 54.36 -13.73 -22.61
N LEU A 323 53.45 -12.79 -22.88
CA LEU A 323 52.11 -13.10 -23.41
C LEU A 323 52.02 -13.07 -24.94
N HIS A 324 53.08 -12.57 -25.64
CA HIS A 324 53.06 -12.50 -27.09
C HIS A 324 53.06 -13.87 -27.77
N ALA A 325 53.44 -14.95 -27.06
CA ALA A 325 53.31 -16.33 -27.53
C ALA A 325 51.89 -16.87 -27.42
N MET A 326 51.04 -16.24 -26.59
CA MET A 326 49.68 -16.72 -26.28
C MET A 326 48.58 -15.75 -26.70
N ALA A 327 48.92 -14.58 -27.23
CA ALA A 327 48.00 -13.60 -27.79
C ALA A 327 48.65 -12.83 -28.93
N ALA A 328 47.85 -12.27 -29.82
CA ALA A 328 48.32 -11.46 -30.93
C ALA A 328 47.51 -10.18 -31.09
N VAL A 329 48.11 -9.14 -31.61
CA VAL A 329 47.40 -7.94 -32.09
C VAL A 329 46.59 -8.33 -33.33
N ALA A 330 45.34 -7.87 -33.41
CA ALA A 330 44.47 -8.13 -34.56
C ALA A 330 45.06 -7.50 -35.84
N GLU A 331 44.75 -8.06 -37.00
CA GLU A 331 45.30 -7.62 -38.30
C GLU A 331 45.03 -6.12 -38.59
N ASP A 332 43.88 -5.63 -38.15
CA ASP A 332 43.45 -4.22 -38.38
C ASP A 332 43.78 -3.30 -37.17
N ALA A 333 44.65 -3.73 -36.23
CA ALA A 333 45.04 -2.99 -35.06
C ALA A 333 46.57 -2.89 -34.90
N SER A 334 47.00 -1.97 -34.03
CA SER A 334 48.42 -1.79 -33.71
C SER A 334 48.67 -2.07 -32.22
N ALA A 335 49.91 -2.40 -31.85
CA ALA A 335 50.33 -2.54 -30.46
C ALA A 335 50.09 -1.25 -29.64
N ALA A 336 50.27 -0.08 -30.26
CA ALA A 336 50.02 1.21 -29.63
C ALA A 336 48.54 1.44 -29.32
N GLU A 337 47.60 1.00 -30.17
CA GLU A 337 46.17 1.07 -29.91
C GLU A 337 45.75 0.10 -28.79
N ALA A 338 46.34 -1.08 -28.73
CA ALA A 338 46.12 -2.02 -27.61
C ALA A 338 46.61 -1.45 -26.30
N ASP A 339 47.79 -0.83 -26.24
CA ASP A 339 48.31 -0.17 -25.05
C ASP A 339 47.48 1.03 -24.62
N ALA A 340 47.03 1.86 -25.58
CA ALA A 340 46.12 2.96 -25.27
C ALA A 340 44.77 2.49 -24.68
N ALA A 341 44.19 1.43 -25.20
CA ALA A 341 42.94 0.84 -24.67
C ALA A 341 43.16 0.26 -23.25
N LEU A 342 44.30 -0.39 -23.02
CA LEU A 342 44.65 -0.92 -21.70
C LEU A 342 44.91 0.21 -20.68
N GLN A 343 45.49 1.36 -21.12
CA GLN A 343 45.63 2.52 -20.25
C GLN A 343 44.28 3.10 -19.83
N VAL A 344 43.36 3.27 -20.77
CA VAL A 344 41.97 3.72 -20.45
C VAL A 344 41.32 2.81 -19.44
N LEU A 345 41.52 1.48 -19.53
CA LEU A 345 40.98 0.52 -18.56
C LEU A 345 41.65 0.60 -17.19
N ARG A 346 42.92 1.01 -17.11
CA ARG A 346 43.61 1.28 -15.84
C ARG A 346 43.10 2.54 -15.18
N ASP A 347 42.91 3.60 -15.95
CA ASP A 347 42.47 4.91 -15.45
C ASP A 347 40.99 4.92 -15.03
N ALA A 348 40.21 3.93 -15.48
CA ALA A 348 38.80 3.76 -15.16
C ALA A 348 38.51 2.76 -14.02
N ALA A 349 39.53 2.07 -13.51
CA ALA A 349 39.44 1.07 -12.42
C ALA A 349 39.71 1.66 -11.05
#